data_797ab99c93cc125caa6a1b516c311a37
#
_entry.id   797ab99c93cc125caa6a1b516c311a37
#
_cell.length_a   1.000
_cell.length_b   1.000
_cell.length_c   1.000
_cell.angle_alpha   90.00
_cell.angle_beta   90.00
_cell.angle_gamma   90.00
#
_symmetry.space_group_name_H-M   'P 1'
#
loop_
_entity.id
_entity.type
_entity.pdbx_description
1 polymer ?
#
loop_
_entity_poly.entity_id
_entity_poly.type
_entity_poly.pdbx_seq_one_letter_code
_entity_poly.pdbx_strand_id
1 'polypeptide(L)'
;FSYEESYGYMMGDYVRDKDAVTACVMITEMAAYYFEQGMTLAQALDALYEKYGFYGERTLNLVMPGLDGLEKMRALMAQLRREPLQEIAGTKVVRMRDYQDGSVYVMGLGKMDKTPISGSNVLYFELDDGCSFIVRPSGTEPKIKVYILGVGATRAECDERVQRYAQFAETLRG
;
A
#
# COMPACT_ATOMS: atom_id res chain seq x y z
N PHE A 1 4.11 17.64 -6.27
CA PHE A 1 2.88 16.85 -6.47
C PHE A 1 2.79 15.76 -5.42
N SER A 2 1.64 15.62 -4.78
CA SER A 2 1.34 14.53 -3.85
C SER A 2 -0.11 14.08 -4.03
N TYR A 3 -0.40 12.86 -3.56
CA TYR A 3 -1.73 12.27 -3.69
C TYR A 3 -2.00 11.23 -2.59
N GLU A 4 -3.27 10.92 -2.41
CA GLU A 4 -3.75 9.85 -1.54
C GLU A 4 -4.43 8.76 -2.36
N GLU A 5 -4.48 7.54 -1.82
CA GLU A 5 -5.21 6.41 -2.45
C GLU A 5 -6.72 6.68 -2.61
N SER A 6 -7.24 7.63 -1.84
CA SER A 6 -8.65 8.05 -1.83
C SER A 6 -8.95 9.23 -2.76
N TYR A 7 -8.17 9.38 -3.83
CA TYR A 7 -8.36 10.40 -4.88
C TYR A 7 -8.18 11.84 -4.42
N GLY A 8 -7.41 12.07 -3.38
CA GLY A 8 -6.98 13.40 -2.96
C GLY A 8 -5.68 13.78 -3.67
N TYR A 9 -5.62 14.96 -4.28
CA TYR A 9 -4.45 15.44 -5.00
C TYR A 9 -4.04 16.83 -4.52
N MET A 10 -2.74 17.10 -4.56
CA MET A 10 -2.14 18.36 -4.13
C MET A 10 -1.02 18.74 -5.09
N MET A 11 -1.08 19.96 -5.63
CA MET A 11 -0.05 20.56 -6.49
C MET A 11 0.46 21.85 -5.85
N GLY A 12 1.77 21.93 -5.70
CA GLY A 12 2.39 23.11 -5.07
C GLY A 12 2.21 23.14 -3.55
N ASP A 13 2.55 24.26 -2.96
CA ASP A 13 2.60 24.47 -1.51
C ASP A 13 1.73 25.65 -1.03
N TYR A 14 0.98 26.28 -1.96
CA TYR A 14 0.09 27.43 -1.67
C TYR A 14 -1.13 27.02 -0.82
N VAL A 15 -1.60 25.77 -0.95
CA VAL A 15 -2.57 25.11 -0.07
C VAL A 15 -1.98 23.78 0.37
N ARG A 16 -1.84 23.59 1.68
CA ARG A 16 -1.28 22.34 2.26
C ARG A 16 -2.38 21.33 2.59
N ASP A 17 -3.30 21.17 1.66
CA ASP A 17 -4.37 20.16 1.69
C ASP A 17 -4.79 19.80 0.26
N LYS A 18 -5.62 18.79 0.13
CA LYS A 18 -6.16 18.33 -1.15
C LYS A 18 -6.99 19.43 -1.81
N ASP A 19 -6.77 19.63 -3.10
CA ASP A 19 -7.44 20.65 -3.89
C ASP A 19 -8.01 20.05 -5.18
N ALA A 20 -9.32 19.86 -5.21
CA ALA A 20 -10.01 19.29 -6.36
C ALA A 20 -10.00 20.20 -7.58
N VAL A 21 -9.94 21.53 -7.40
CA VAL A 21 -9.90 22.49 -8.53
C VAL A 21 -8.59 22.33 -9.28
N THR A 22 -7.47 22.34 -8.56
CA THR A 22 -6.15 22.09 -9.16
C THR A 22 -6.07 20.71 -9.81
N ALA A 23 -6.63 19.68 -9.17
CA ALA A 23 -6.68 18.33 -9.75
C ALA A 23 -7.44 18.31 -11.09
N CYS A 24 -8.58 19.02 -11.20
CA CYS A 24 -9.33 19.14 -12.45
C CYS A 24 -8.53 19.85 -13.54
N VAL A 25 -7.82 20.91 -13.22
CA VAL A 25 -6.95 21.63 -14.17
C VAL A 25 -5.86 20.69 -14.67
N MET A 26 -5.14 20.03 -13.77
CA MET A 26 -4.03 19.14 -14.12
C MET A 26 -4.46 17.96 -15.00
N ILE A 27 -5.60 17.31 -14.68
CA ILE A 27 -6.06 16.19 -15.49
C ILE A 27 -6.56 16.64 -16.87
N THR A 28 -7.10 17.87 -16.96
CA THR A 28 -7.52 18.44 -18.24
C THR A 28 -6.33 18.78 -19.13
N GLU A 29 -5.29 19.38 -18.57
CA GLU A 29 -4.04 19.65 -19.30
C GLU A 29 -3.35 18.34 -19.74
N MET A 30 -3.31 17.34 -18.86
CA MET A 30 -2.75 16.02 -19.19
C MET A 30 -3.55 15.36 -20.33
N ALA A 31 -4.89 15.45 -20.29
CA ALA A 31 -5.73 14.90 -21.34
C ALA A 31 -5.51 15.63 -22.69
N ALA A 32 -5.41 16.97 -22.69
CA ALA A 32 -5.09 17.74 -23.87
C ALA A 32 -3.73 17.39 -24.45
N TYR A 33 -2.70 17.31 -23.60
CA TYR A 33 -1.35 16.93 -23.99
C TYR A 33 -1.29 15.57 -24.72
N TYR A 34 -1.94 14.55 -24.17
CA TYR A 34 -1.97 13.23 -24.81
C TYR A 34 -2.90 13.18 -26.02
N PHE A 35 -3.98 13.95 -26.02
CA PHE A 35 -4.86 14.07 -27.20
C PHE A 35 -4.11 14.64 -28.43
N GLU A 36 -3.26 15.65 -28.24
CA GLU A 36 -2.40 16.19 -29.32
C GLU A 36 -1.43 15.16 -29.88
N GLN A 37 -1.07 14.13 -29.09
CA GLN A 37 -0.25 13.00 -29.51
C GLN A 37 -1.06 11.83 -30.08
N GLY A 38 -2.37 11.99 -30.23
CA GLY A 38 -3.29 10.95 -30.72
C GLY A 38 -3.56 9.84 -29.72
N MET A 39 -3.36 10.09 -28.43
CA MET A 39 -3.53 9.12 -27.34
C MET A 39 -4.67 9.51 -26.40
N THR A 40 -5.38 8.52 -25.92
CA THR A 40 -6.25 8.65 -24.75
C THR A 40 -5.43 8.51 -23.45
N LEU A 41 -5.98 8.96 -22.32
CA LEU A 41 -5.33 8.75 -21.01
C LEU A 41 -5.14 7.27 -20.66
N ALA A 42 -6.06 6.38 -21.11
CA ALA A 42 -5.90 4.94 -20.92
C ALA A 42 -4.68 4.40 -21.70
N GLN A 43 -4.52 4.80 -22.95
CA GLN A 43 -3.35 4.43 -23.77
C GLN A 43 -2.05 5.01 -23.20
N ALA A 44 -2.08 6.22 -22.65
CA ALA A 44 -0.94 6.82 -21.97
C ALA A 44 -0.56 6.01 -20.71
N LEU A 45 -1.52 5.54 -19.95
CA LEU A 45 -1.29 4.67 -18.80
C LEU A 45 -0.69 3.32 -19.22
N ASP A 46 -1.21 2.72 -20.29
CA ASP A 46 -0.66 1.46 -20.83
C ASP A 46 0.80 1.63 -21.26
N ALA A 47 1.14 2.74 -21.92
CA ALA A 47 2.51 3.06 -22.29
C ALA A 47 3.44 3.23 -21.05
N LEU A 48 2.92 3.76 -19.94
CA LEU A 48 3.67 3.81 -18.67
C LEU A 48 3.91 2.41 -18.11
N TYR A 49 2.92 1.51 -18.16
CA TYR A 49 3.09 0.12 -17.74
C TYR A 49 4.09 -0.64 -18.61
N GLU A 50 4.07 -0.44 -19.93
CA GLU A 50 5.06 -1.04 -20.83
C GLU A 50 6.49 -0.56 -20.51
N LYS A 51 6.63 0.72 -20.16
CA LYS A 51 7.92 1.34 -19.88
C LYS A 51 8.49 0.98 -18.49
N TYR A 52 7.65 0.95 -17.46
CA TYR A 52 8.09 0.86 -16.06
C TYR A 52 7.72 -0.46 -15.37
N GLY A 53 6.98 -1.34 -16.03
CA GLY A 53 6.39 -2.54 -15.44
C GLY A 53 4.95 -2.32 -15.00
N PHE A 54 4.26 -3.40 -14.69
CA PHE A 54 2.86 -3.39 -14.29
C PHE A 54 2.76 -3.26 -12.78
N TYR A 55 2.01 -2.25 -12.34
CA TYR A 55 1.70 -2.00 -10.94
C TYR A 55 0.21 -2.18 -10.72
N GLY A 56 -0.14 -2.76 -9.58
CA GLY A 56 -1.52 -2.94 -9.14
C GLY A 56 -1.60 -2.69 -7.64
N GLU A 57 -2.76 -2.24 -7.19
CA GLU A 57 -2.99 -2.00 -5.77
C GLU A 57 -4.35 -2.55 -5.34
N ARG A 58 -4.44 -2.94 -4.09
CA ARG A 58 -5.71 -3.31 -3.47
C ARG A 58 -5.69 -2.96 -1.99
N THR A 59 -6.75 -2.30 -1.54
CA THR A 59 -6.98 -2.01 -0.13
C THR A 59 -8.12 -2.87 0.39
N LEU A 60 -7.87 -3.59 1.48
CA LEU A 60 -8.89 -4.35 2.20
C LEU A 60 -9.17 -3.69 3.55
N ASN A 61 -10.42 -3.76 3.97
CA ASN A 61 -10.85 -3.36 5.30
C ASN A 61 -11.26 -4.60 6.10
N LEU A 62 -10.40 -5.04 6.99
CA LEU A 62 -10.65 -6.17 7.87
C LEU A 62 -11.40 -5.65 9.11
N VAL A 63 -12.72 -5.73 9.07
CA VAL A 63 -13.56 -5.33 10.20
C VAL A 63 -13.49 -6.42 11.27
N MET A 64 -13.25 -6.01 12.52
CA MET A 64 -13.24 -6.88 13.71
C MET A 64 -14.57 -6.72 14.43
N PRO A 65 -15.58 -7.57 14.17
CA PRO A 65 -16.91 -7.41 14.76
C PRO A 65 -16.92 -7.74 16.26
N GLY A 66 -17.88 -7.17 16.97
CA GLY A 66 -18.11 -7.44 18.39
C GLY A 66 -17.55 -6.35 19.31
N LEU A 67 -17.92 -6.46 20.60
CA LEU A 67 -17.49 -5.51 21.63
C LEU A 67 -15.98 -5.55 21.90
N ASP A 68 -15.34 -6.66 21.58
CA ASP A 68 -13.90 -6.94 21.71
C ASP A 68 -13.10 -6.61 20.45
N GLY A 69 -13.73 -6.05 19.40
CA GLY A 69 -13.09 -5.78 18.12
C GLY A 69 -11.83 -4.91 18.20
N LEU A 70 -11.84 -3.87 19.05
CA LEU A 70 -10.66 -3.03 19.28
C LEU A 70 -9.53 -3.80 19.97
N GLU A 71 -9.86 -4.70 20.88
CA GLU A 71 -8.87 -5.53 21.57
C GLU A 71 -8.25 -6.55 20.61
N LYS A 72 -9.07 -7.22 19.80
CA LYS A 72 -8.59 -8.13 18.73
C LYS A 72 -7.67 -7.42 17.76
N MET A 73 -8.03 -6.22 17.33
CA MET A 73 -7.18 -5.40 16.44
C MET A 73 -5.82 -5.09 17.09
N ARG A 74 -5.81 -4.70 18.37
CA ARG A 74 -4.57 -4.43 19.11
C ARG A 74 -3.73 -5.69 19.29
N ALA A 75 -4.37 -6.80 19.61
CA ALA A 75 -3.72 -8.10 19.78
C ALA A 75 -3.04 -8.57 18.48
N LEU A 76 -3.73 -8.45 17.34
CA LEU A 76 -3.14 -8.79 16.03
C LEU A 76 -1.91 -7.92 15.71
N MET A 77 -1.98 -6.61 15.90
CA MET A 77 -0.84 -5.74 15.67
C MET A 77 0.35 -6.06 16.60
N ALA A 78 0.07 -6.37 17.86
CA ALA A 78 1.10 -6.80 18.82
C ALA A 78 1.71 -8.15 18.44
N GLN A 79 0.90 -9.09 17.96
CA GLN A 79 1.36 -10.40 17.47
C GLN A 79 2.28 -10.23 16.26
N LEU A 80 1.86 -9.47 15.24
CA LEU A 80 2.66 -9.24 14.03
C LEU A 80 4.02 -8.57 14.33
N ARG A 81 4.11 -7.77 15.40
CA ARG A 81 5.39 -7.21 15.88
C ARG A 81 6.26 -8.20 16.58
N ARG A 82 5.68 -9.01 17.47
CA ARG A 82 6.42 -10.01 18.24
C ARG A 82 6.90 -11.17 17.37
N GLU A 83 6.07 -11.57 16.43
CA GLU A 83 6.28 -12.70 15.53
C GLU A 83 6.05 -12.23 14.08
N PRO A 84 7.03 -11.51 13.48
CA PRO A 84 6.89 -11.00 12.13
C PRO A 84 6.66 -12.11 11.11
N LEU A 85 5.77 -11.85 10.16
CA LEU A 85 5.51 -12.75 9.05
C LEU A 85 6.82 -13.03 8.28
N GLN A 86 7.17 -14.28 8.15
CA GLN A 86 8.33 -14.72 7.36
C GLN A 86 7.96 -14.95 5.90
N GLU A 87 6.67 -15.20 5.67
CA GLU A 87 6.11 -15.52 4.37
C GLU A 87 4.67 -15.00 4.29
N ILE A 88 4.26 -14.54 3.12
CA ILE A 88 2.90 -14.09 2.81
C ILE A 88 2.45 -14.82 1.54
N ALA A 89 1.47 -15.71 1.67
CA ALA A 89 0.91 -16.49 0.56
C ALA A 89 1.98 -17.18 -0.32
N GLY A 90 2.98 -17.83 0.30
CA GLY A 90 4.05 -18.54 -0.39
C GLY A 90 5.22 -17.67 -0.86
N THR A 91 5.17 -16.35 -0.62
CA THR A 91 6.24 -15.42 -0.98
C THR A 91 6.99 -14.97 0.27
N LYS A 92 8.31 -15.05 0.25
CA LYS A 92 9.16 -14.68 1.39
C LYS A 92 9.08 -13.19 1.69
N VAL A 93 9.01 -12.84 2.96
CA VAL A 93 9.25 -11.49 3.43
C VAL A 93 10.75 -11.27 3.51
N VAL A 94 11.27 -10.24 2.86
CA VAL A 94 12.69 -9.90 2.89
C VAL A 94 13.00 -8.81 3.90
N ARG A 95 12.02 -7.92 4.16
CA ARG A 95 12.17 -6.82 5.10
C ARG A 95 10.85 -6.45 5.75
N MET A 96 10.88 -6.09 7.03
CA MET A 96 9.78 -5.46 7.73
C MET A 96 10.20 -4.09 8.26
N ARG A 97 9.34 -3.08 8.09
CA ARG A 97 9.48 -1.77 8.73
C ARG A 97 8.34 -1.57 9.72
N ASP A 98 8.69 -1.25 10.96
CA ASP A 98 7.72 -0.81 11.96
C ASP A 98 7.81 0.71 12.12
N TYR A 99 6.82 1.41 11.61
CA TYR A 99 6.76 2.87 11.70
C TYR A 99 6.35 3.37 13.09
N GLN A 100 6.04 2.49 14.04
CA GLN A 100 5.74 2.90 15.40
C GLN A 100 7.02 3.36 16.14
N ASP A 101 8.09 2.58 16.04
CA ASP A 101 9.39 2.89 16.66
C ASP A 101 10.49 3.22 15.65
N GLY A 102 10.17 3.16 14.36
CA GLY A 102 11.10 3.39 13.26
C GLY A 102 12.05 2.23 12.98
N SER A 103 11.83 1.04 13.52
CA SER A 103 12.70 -0.11 13.31
C SER A 103 12.58 -0.71 11.93
N VAL A 104 13.72 -1.11 11.36
CA VAL A 104 13.79 -1.88 10.11
C VAL A 104 14.46 -3.22 10.39
N TYR A 105 13.77 -4.29 10.06
CA TYR A 105 14.23 -5.67 10.22
C TYR A 105 14.47 -6.29 8.85
N VAL A 106 15.67 -6.80 8.62
CA VAL A 106 15.97 -7.65 7.47
C VAL A 106 15.82 -9.10 7.92
N MET A 107 15.00 -9.88 7.23
CA MET A 107 14.70 -11.25 7.63
C MET A 107 15.98 -12.10 7.62
N GLY A 108 16.20 -12.84 8.70
CA GLY A 108 17.42 -13.63 8.92
C GLY A 108 18.62 -12.86 9.47
N LEU A 109 18.64 -11.53 9.42
CA LEU A 109 19.75 -10.69 9.94
C LEU A 109 19.36 -9.87 11.18
N GLY A 110 18.06 -9.72 11.45
CA GLY A 110 17.55 -8.97 12.59
C GLY A 110 17.40 -7.47 12.31
N LYS A 111 17.40 -6.66 13.37
CA LYS A 111 17.26 -5.20 13.27
C LYS A 111 18.53 -4.57 12.70
N MET A 112 18.43 -3.93 11.55
CA MET A 112 19.59 -3.43 10.80
C MET A 112 19.60 -1.91 10.61
N ASP A 113 18.42 -1.24 10.68
CA ASP A 113 18.32 0.16 10.28
C ASP A 113 17.15 0.86 10.98
N LYS A 114 16.94 2.13 10.65
CA LYS A 114 15.79 2.94 11.08
C LYS A 114 15.11 3.62 9.89
N THR A 115 13.79 3.75 9.97
CA THR A 115 13.04 4.61 9.04
C THR A 115 13.30 6.09 9.36
N PRO A 116 13.23 6.99 8.37
CA PRO A 116 13.39 8.43 8.59
C PRO A 116 12.24 9.06 9.40
N ILE A 117 11.11 8.36 9.50
CA ILE A 117 9.90 8.78 10.23
C ILE A 117 9.44 7.67 11.17
N SER A 118 8.79 8.04 12.27
CA SER A 118 8.21 7.12 13.25
C SER A 118 6.97 7.73 13.90
N GLY A 119 6.34 7.02 14.82
CA GLY A 119 5.15 7.47 15.55
C GLY A 119 3.82 7.07 14.89
N SER A 120 3.86 6.27 13.82
CA SER A 120 2.66 5.77 13.15
C SER A 120 2.51 4.26 13.35
N ASN A 121 1.34 3.81 13.78
CA ASN A 121 1.06 2.38 13.97
C ASN A 121 0.88 1.67 12.62
N VAL A 122 1.97 1.44 11.89
CA VAL A 122 2.00 0.83 10.57
C VAL A 122 3.12 -0.20 10.51
N LEU A 123 2.80 -1.39 10.00
CA LEU A 123 3.76 -2.42 9.64
C LEU A 123 3.82 -2.56 8.12
N TYR A 124 5.02 -2.52 7.58
CA TYR A 124 5.28 -2.59 6.14
C TYR A 124 6.18 -3.79 5.85
N PHE A 125 5.67 -4.77 5.12
CA PHE A 125 6.38 -5.97 4.71
C PHE A 125 6.76 -5.86 3.24
N GLU A 126 8.05 -5.98 2.95
CA GLU A 126 8.59 -6.07 1.59
C GLU A 126 8.78 -7.54 1.23
N LEU A 127 8.31 -7.93 0.06
CA LEU A 127 8.35 -9.30 -0.43
C LEU A 127 9.49 -9.48 -1.45
N ASP A 128 9.99 -10.70 -1.60
CA ASP A 128 11.10 -11.01 -2.50
C ASP A 128 10.74 -10.92 -3.99
N ASP A 129 9.44 -10.87 -4.31
CA ASP A 129 8.93 -10.62 -5.66
C ASP A 129 8.71 -9.13 -5.99
N GLY A 130 9.15 -8.23 -5.10
CA GLY A 130 9.03 -6.78 -5.25
C GLY A 130 7.68 -6.19 -4.80
N CYS A 131 6.71 -7.03 -4.44
CA CYS A 131 5.44 -6.57 -3.89
C CYS A 131 5.58 -6.10 -2.44
N SER A 132 4.55 -5.40 -1.96
CA SER A 132 4.49 -4.95 -0.57
C SER A 132 3.14 -5.23 0.05
N PHE A 133 3.15 -5.53 1.35
CA PHE A 133 1.99 -5.82 2.16
C PHE A 133 2.03 -4.95 3.42
N ILE A 134 1.05 -4.06 3.58
CA ILE A 134 1.08 -3.03 4.62
C ILE A 134 -0.13 -3.19 5.52
N VAL A 135 0.08 -3.22 6.83
CA VAL A 135 -0.98 -3.40 7.83
C VAL A 135 -1.06 -2.15 8.69
N ARG A 136 -2.25 -1.53 8.73
CA ARG A 136 -2.52 -0.31 9.50
C ARG A 136 -3.88 -0.41 10.20
N PRO A 137 -3.93 -0.34 11.54
CA PRO A 137 -5.20 -0.26 12.26
C PRO A 137 -5.85 1.12 12.07
N SER A 138 -7.18 1.16 12.06
CA SER A 138 -7.92 2.42 12.14
C SER A 138 -7.76 3.03 13.53
N GLY A 139 -7.69 4.36 13.61
CA GLY A 139 -7.64 5.07 14.88
C GLY A 139 -8.99 5.19 15.59
N THR A 140 -10.10 5.05 14.86
CA THR A 140 -11.46 5.36 15.35
C THR A 140 -12.44 4.19 15.28
N GLU A 141 -12.14 3.17 14.47
CA GLU A 141 -13.04 2.05 14.21
C GLU A 141 -12.32 0.72 14.43
N PRO A 142 -13.01 -0.36 14.84
CA PRO A 142 -12.43 -1.69 15.02
C PRO A 142 -12.18 -2.37 13.67
N LYS A 143 -11.28 -1.82 12.89
CA LYS A 143 -10.88 -2.36 11.59
C LYS A 143 -9.40 -2.16 11.32
N ILE A 144 -8.84 -3.08 10.58
CA ILE A 144 -7.48 -2.99 10.05
C ILE A 144 -7.57 -2.77 8.53
N LYS A 145 -6.87 -1.79 8.03
CA LYS A 145 -6.63 -1.64 6.59
C LYS A 145 -5.38 -2.44 6.22
N VAL A 146 -5.50 -3.22 5.17
CA VAL A 146 -4.37 -3.89 4.53
C VAL A 146 -4.22 -3.32 3.14
N TYR A 147 -3.05 -2.74 2.85
CA TYR A 147 -2.72 -2.25 1.52
C TYR A 147 -1.76 -3.24 0.86
N ILE A 148 -2.07 -3.63 -0.34
CA ILE A 148 -1.28 -4.52 -1.17
C ILE A 148 -0.80 -3.70 -2.35
N LEU A 149 0.51 -3.64 -2.54
CA LEU A 149 1.14 -2.99 -3.68
C LEU A 149 1.80 -4.09 -4.51
N GLY A 150 1.18 -4.40 -5.64
CA GLY A 150 1.63 -5.45 -6.54
C GLY A 150 2.55 -4.91 -7.63
N VAL A 151 3.50 -5.73 -8.04
CA VAL A 151 4.38 -5.49 -9.18
C VAL A 151 4.44 -6.78 -10.00
N GLY A 152 4.45 -6.66 -11.33
CA GLY A 152 4.60 -7.80 -12.23
C GLY A 152 5.24 -7.41 -13.54
N ALA A 153 5.82 -8.37 -14.25
CA ALA A 153 6.33 -8.18 -15.60
C ALA A 153 5.19 -8.10 -16.64
N THR A 154 4.01 -8.63 -16.29
CA THR A 154 2.78 -8.55 -17.09
C THR A 154 1.61 -8.12 -16.21
N ARG A 155 0.54 -7.61 -16.83
CA ARG A 155 -0.71 -7.30 -16.13
C ARG A 155 -1.26 -8.53 -15.40
N ALA A 156 -1.33 -9.66 -16.08
CA ALA A 156 -1.85 -10.90 -15.51
C ALA A 156 -1.06 -11.35 -14.27
N GLU A 157 0.26 -11.28 -14.32
CA GLU A 157 1.12 -11.62 -13.18
C GLU A 157 0.90 -10.67 -11.99
N CYS A 158 0.82 -9.37 -12.27
CA CYS A 158 0.54 -8.37 -11.23
C CYS A 158 -0.81 -8.61 -10.55
N ASP A 159 -1.87 -8.83 -11.36
CA ASP A 159 -3.23 -9.05 -10.87
C ASP A 159 -3.31 -10.36 -10.06
N GLU A 160 -2.63 -11.44 -10.49
CA GLU A 160 -2.55 -12.70 -9.75
C GLU A 160 -1.89 -12.51 -8.38
N ARG A 161 -0.74 -11.80 -8.33
CA ARG A 161 -0.04 -11.51 -7.07
C ARG A 161 -0.92 -10.71 -6.12
N VAL A 162 -1.53 -9.63 -6.60
CA VAL A 162 -2.45 -8.79 -5.80
C VAL A 162 -3.61 -9.62 -5.25
N GLN A 163 -4.22 -10.48 -6.09
CA GLN A 163 -5.33 -11.32 -5.66
C GLN A 163 -4.89 -12.37 -4.62
N ARG A 164 -3.74 -12.99 -4.79
CA ARG A 164 -3.17 -13.97 -3.86
C ARG A 164 -2.90 -13.35 -2.48
N TYR A 165 -2.31 -12.16 -2.43
CA TYR A 165 -2.07 -11.46 -1.18
C TYR A 165 -3.36 -10.95 -0.55
N ALA A 166 -4.36 -10.58 -1.35
CA ALA A 166 -5.67 -10.20 -0.84
C ALA A 166 -6.37 -11.38 -0.14
N GLN A 167 -6.29 -12.58 -0.71
CA GLN A 167 -6.81 -13.80 -0.07
C GLN A 167 -6.09 -14.09 1.25
N PHE A 168 -4.77 -13.93 1.29
CA PHE A 168 -4.01 -14.09 2.53
C PHE A 168 -4.44 -13.04 3.59
N ALA A 169 -4.63 -11.78 3.19
CA ALA A 169 -5.05 -10.75 4.13
C ALA A 169 -6.37 -11.10 4.85
N GLU A 170 -7.31 -11.75 4.17
CA GLU A 170 -8.58 -12.19 4.78
C GLU A 170 -8.37 -13.20 5.92
N THR A 171 -7.28 -13.99 5.89
CA THR A 171 -6.96 -14.94 6.95
C THR A 171 -6.53 -14.26 8.26
N LEU A 172 -6.15 -12.97 8.21
CA LEU A 172 -5.75 -12.22 9.40
C LEU A 172 -6.94 -11.81 10.28
N ARG A 173 -8.17 -12.05 9.84
CA ARG A 173 -9.37 -11.77 10.66
C ARG A 173 -9.53 -12.72 11.85
N GLY A 174 -8.89 -13.88 11.83
CA GLY A 174 -9.06 -14.93 12.84
C GLY A 174 -10.21 -15.85 12.52
#